data_75a333f0925ad5467674433ead1c6617
#
_entry.id   75a333f0925ad5467674433ead1c6617
#
_cell.length_a   1.000
_cell.length_b   1.000
_cell.length_c   1.000
_cell.angle_alpha   90.00
_cell.angle_beta   90.00
_cell.angle_gamma   90.00
#
_symmetry.space_group_name_H-M   'P 1'
#
loop_
_entity.id
_entity.type
_entity.pdbx_description
1 polymer ?
#
loop_
_entity_poly.entity_id
_entity_poly.type
_entity_poly.pdbx_seq_one_letter_code
_entity_poly.pdbx_strand_id
1 'polypeptide(L)'
;ECATVPVLVEFWRPGCGHCQALMKELAQLQGELGERVLILTMNVDENFQIPAELEVSSLPALALYRGGSFERFIGGLGKKDEIRSQLLIG
;
A
#
# COMPACT_ATOMS: atom_id res chain seq x y z
N GLU A 1 -22.90 -11.11 3.31
CA GLU A 1 -22.05 -10.71 3.71
C GLU A 1 -21.19 -9.94 2.94
N CYS A 2 -20.52 -9.17 3.31
CA CYS A 2 -19.80 -8.36 2.44
C CYS A 2 -18.48 -8.99 2.11
N ALA A 3 -18.13 -8.91 0.86
CA ALA A 3 -16.82 -9.33 0.44
C ALA A 3 -15.77 -8.44 1.09
N THR A 4 -14.72 -9.06 1.59
CA THR A 4 -13.61 -8.32 2.16
C THR A 4 -12.75 -7.78 1.03
N VAL A 5 -12.61 -6.46 0.96
CA VAL A 5 -11.75 -5.87 -0.04
C VAL A 5 -10.32 -5.80 0.51
N PRO A 6 -9.31 -5.95 -0.35
CA PRO A 6 -7.94 -5.77 0.08
C PRO A 6 -7.67 -4.32 0.44
N VAL A 7 -6.80 -4.12 1.43
CA VAL A 7 -6.38 -2.80 1.86
C VAL A 7 -4.88 -2.68 1.61
N LEU A 8 -4.48 -1.63 0.90
CA LEU A 8 -3.09 -1.33 0.67
C LEU A 8 -2.70 -0.15 1.55
N VAL A 9 -1.59 -0.27 2.26
CA VAL A 9 -1.08 0.81 3.10
C VAL A 9 0.31 1.16 2.62
N GLU A 10 0.50 2.39 2.16
CA GLU A 10 1.81 2.89 1.77
C GLU A 10 2.45 3.58 2.97
N PHE A 11 3.62 3.09 3.37
CA PHE A 11 4.42 3.75 4.41
C PHE A 11 5.34 4.74 3.73
N TRP A 12 5.33 5.98 4.22
CA TRP A 12 6.06 7.07 3.57
C TRP A 12 6.54 8.06 4.62
N ARG A 13 7.41 8.98 4.20
CA ARG A 13 7.84 10.09 5.05
C ARG A 13 8.03 11.33 4.18
N PRO A 14 7.96 12.53 4.77
CA PRO A 14 8.23 13.77 4.03
C PRO A 14 9.65 13.76 3.48
N GLY A 15 9.80 14.28 2.27
CA GLY A 15 11.10 14.34 1.62
C GLY A 15 11.48 13.10 0.83
N CYS A 16 10.64 12.08 0.83
CA CYS A 16 10.88 10.86 0.08
C CYS A 16 10.30 10.99 -1.33
N GLY A 17 11.18 11.19 -2.33
CA GLY A 17 10.72 11.36 -3.71
C GLY A 17 10.04 10.12 -4.27
N HIS A 18 10.59 8.93 -3.96
CA HIS A 18 10.00 7.68 -4.42
C HIS A 18 8.63 7.45 -3.80
N CYS A 19 8.46 7.86 -2.54
CA CYS A 19 7.15 7.74 -1.89
C CYS A 19 6.11 8.58 -2.61
N GLN A 20 6.48 9.80 -3.00
CA GLN A 20 5.54 10.68 -3.69
C GLN A 20 5.19 10.15 -5.07
N ALA A 21 6.18 9.58 -5.78
CA ALA A 21 5.90 8.99 -7.09
C ALA A 21 4.94 7.82 -6.95
N LEU A 22 5.13 6.99 -5.95
CA LEU A 22 4.23 5.86 -5.71
C LEU A 22 2.83 6.33 -5.35
N MET A 23 2.72 7.41 -4.58
CA MET A 23 1.41 7.95 -4.21
C MET A 23 0.60 8.32 -5.45
N LYS A 24 1.26 8.86 -6.47
CA LYS A 24 0.57 9.22 -7.72
C LYS A 24 0.06 7.98 -8.43
N GLU A 25 0.88 6.92 -8.47
CA GLU A 25 0.46 5.66 -9.08
C GLU A 25 -0.70 5.05 -8.32
N LEU A 26 -0.64 5.10 -6.99
CA LEU A 26 -1.72 4.55 -6.18
C LEU A 26 -3.02 5.33 -6.32
N ALA A 27 -2.93 6.65 -6.49
CA ALA A 27 -4.12 7.45 -6.72
C ALA A 27 -4.80 7.05 -8.03
N GLN A 28 -4.01 6.79 -9.07
CA GLN A 28 -4.57 6.33 -10.33
C GLN A 28 -5.18 4.94 -10.19
N LEU A 29 -4.50 4.06 -9.47
CA LEU A 29 -4.99 2.71 -9.25
C LEU A 29 -6.30 2.73 -8.47
N GLN A 30 -6.42 3.57 -7.45
CA GLN A 30 -7.66 3.72 -6.69
C GLN A 30 -8.79 4.14 -7.62
N GLY A 31 -8.53 5.07 -8.54
CA GLY A 31 -9.54 5.49 -9.49
C GLY A 31 -9.95 4.37 -10.43
N GLU A 32 -9.01 3.52 -10.84
CA GLU A 32 -9.31 2.42 -11.75
C GLU A 32 -10.07 1.30 -11.07
N LEU A 33 -9.73 0.98 -9.84
CA LEU A 33 -10.32 -0.15 -9.12
C LEU A 33 -11.54 0.22 -8.30
N GLY A 34 -11.69 1.51 -7.97
CA GLY A 34 -12.85 1.97 -7.22
C GLY A 34 -12.99 1.25 -5.90
N GLU A 35 -14.16 0.68 -5.66
CA GLU A 35 -14.46 0.04 -4.38
C GLU A 35 -13.83 -1.35 -4.22
N ARG A 36 -13.10 -1.82 -5.23
CA ARG A 36 -12.49 -3.14 -5.16
C ARG A 36 -11.21 -3.16 -4.33
N VAL A 37 -10.71 -2.01 -3.95
CA VAL A 37 -9.52 -1.90 -3.11
C VAL A 37 -9.62 -0.61 -2.29
N LEU A 38 -9.09 -0.64 -1.07
CA LEU A 38 -8.95 0.57 -0.26
C LEU A 38 -7.47 0.87 -0.12
N ILE A 39 -7.06 2.07 -0.51
CA ILE A 39 -5.65 2.46 -0.48
C ILE A 39 -5.48 3.56 0.55
N LEU A 40 -4.60 3.33 1.51
CA LEU A 40 -4.31 4.25 2.61
C LEU A 40 -2.84 4.58 2.61
N THR A 41 -2.49 5.70 3.23
CA THR A 41 -1.08 6.07 3.40
C THR A 41 -0.81 6.29 4.88
N MET A 42 0.43 6.00 5.31
CA MET A 42 0.81 6.17 6.70
C MET A 42 2.18 6.85 6.75
N ASN A 43 2.22 8.02 7.38
CA ASN A 43 3.45 8.76 7.60
C ASN A 43 4.22 8.13 8.75
N VAL A 44 5.38 7.53 8.47
CA VAL A 44 6.11 6.79 9.51
C VAL A 44 6.71 7.71 10.57
N ASP A 45 6.87 8.99 10.27
CA ASP A 45 7.35 9.93 11.29
C ASP A 45 6.30 10.22 12.34
N GLU A 46 5.02 10.06 11.99
CA GLU A 46 3.92 10.28 12.92
C GLU A 46 3.38 8.98 13.49
N ASN A 47 3.58 7.88 12.80
CA ASN A 47 3.04 6.57 13.18
C ASN A 47 4.14 5.53 13.03
N PHE A 48 4.98 5.41 14.04
CA PHE A 48 6.15 4.55 13.92
C PHE A 48 5.91 3.13 14.47
N GLN A 49 4.83 2.92 15.19
CA GLN A 49 4.59 1.64 15.85
C GLN A 49 4.33 0.51 14.84
N ILE A 50 3.40 0.73 13.92
CA ILE A 50 3.07 -0.30 12.94
C ILE A 50 4.22 -0.58 11.99
N PRO A 51 4.93 0.44 11.45
CA PRO A 51 6.10 0.14 10.64
C PRO A 51 7.16 -0.65 11.41
N ALA A 52 7.34 -0.39 12.70
CA ALA A 52 8.29 -1.13 13.50
C ALA A 52 7.86 -2.58 13.67
N GLU A 53 6.57 -2.81 13.92
CA GLU A 53 6.06 -4.17 14.07
C GLU A 53 6.20 -4.98 12.80
N LEU A 54 6.04 -4.35 11.65
CA LEU A 54 6.19 -5.03 10.36
C LEU A 54 7.63 -5.05 9.87
N GLU A 55 8.54 -4.44 10.63
CA GLU A 55 9.97 -4.40 10.29
C GLU A 55 10.22 -3.70 8.97
N VAL A 56 9.52 -2.60 8.75
CA VAL A 56 9.71 -1.78 7.55
C VAL A 56 11.10 -1.16 7.62
N SER A 57 11.98 -1.51 6.66
CA SER A 57 13.37 -1.06 6.67
C SER A 57 13.68 -0.07 5.57
N SER A 58 12.81 0.07 4.58
CA SER A 58 13.04 1.01 3.49
C SER A 58 11.72 1.58 3.03
N LEU A 59 11.78 2.76 2.44
CA LEU A 59 10.59 3.46 1.95
C LEU A 59 10.76 3.74 0.47
N PRO A 60 9.66 3.73 -0.28
CA PRO A 60 8.31 3.42 0.17
C PRO A 60 8.15 1.93 0.42
N ALA A 61 7.22 1.58 1.31
CA ALA A 61 6.84 0.20 1.53
C ALA A 61 5.33 0.11 1.37
N LEU A 62 4.87 -0.97 0.74
CA LEU A 62 3.44 -1.12 0.46
C LEU A 62 3.00 -2.45 1.05
N ALA A 63 2.11 -2.38 2.03
CA ALA A 63 1.62 -3.57 2.74
C ALA A 63 0.22 -3.91 2.25
N LEU A 64 -0.03 -5.21 2.09
CA LEU A 64 -1.34 -5.72 1.72
C LEU A 64 -1.99 -6.35 2.93
N TYR A 65 -3.21 -5.90 3.24
CA TYR A 65 -4.03 -6.44 4.32
C TYR A 65 -5.28 -7.07 3.73
N ARG A 66 -5.69 -8.18 4.31
CA ARG A 66 -6.97 -8.82 3.97
C ARG A 66 -7.65 -9.26 5.26
N GLY A 67 -8.95 -8.96 5.37
CA GLY A 67 -9.70 -9.36 6.54
C GLY A 67 -9.18 -8.75 7.83
N GLY A 68 -8.56 -7.58 7.73
CA GLY A 68 -8.01 -6.90 8.89
C GLY A 68 -6.64 -7.38 9.32
N SER A 69 -6.04 -8.33 8.59
CA SER A 69 -4.74 -8.88 8.94
C SER A 69 -3.72 -8.60 7.85
N PHE A 70 -2.48 -8.35 8.28
CA PHE A 70 -1.38 -8.18 7.34
C PHE A 70 -1.14 -9.48 6.59
N GLU A 71 -1.03 -9.41 5.27
CA GLU A 71 -0.79 -10.58 4.46
C GLU A 71 0.65 -10.62 3.95
N ARG A 72 1.10 -9.57 3.29
CA ARG A 72 2.47 -9.51 2.75
C ARG A 72 2.77 -8.12 2.25
N PHE A 73 4.04 -7.88 1.94
CA PHE A 73 4.43 -6.65 1.25
C PHE A 73 4.30 -6.86 -0.25
N ILE A 74 3.96 -5.79 -0.94
CA ILE A 74 3.83 -5.77 -2.39
C ILE A 74 5.14 -5.27 -2.98
N GLY A 75 5.66 -5.96 -4.00
CA GLY A 75 6.82 -5.51 -4.73
C GLY A 75 6.45 -4.79 -6.02
N GLY A 76 7.46 -4.42 -6.81
CA GLY A 76 7.23 -3.76 -8.08
C GLY A 76 6.61 -2.39 -7.96
N LEU A 77 7.09 -1.58 -7.02
CA LEU A 77 6.39 -0.38 -6.58
C LEU A 77 6.44 0.79 -7.55
N GLY A 78 7.13 0.67 -8.67
CA GLY A 78 7.19 1.77 -9.62
C GLY A 78 6.02 1.83 -10.59
N LYS A 79 5.21 0.78 -10.67
CA LYS A 79 4.18 0.68 -11.69
C LYS A 79 2.88 0.15 -11.13
N LYS A 80 1.80 0.89 -11.38
CA LYS A 80 0.49 0.50 -10.88
C LYS A 80 0.02 -0.83 -11.46
N ASP A 81 0.44 -1.15 -12.69
CA ASP A 81 0.00 -2.40 -13.31
C ASP A 81 0.56 -3.62 -12.59
N GLU A 82 1.80 -3.54 -12.12
CA GLU A 82 2.38 -4.63 -11.34
C GLU A 82 1.70 -4.76 -9.98
N ILE A 83 1.37 -3.63 -9.37
CA ILE A 83 0.67 -3.65 -8.09
C ILE A 83 -0.71 -4.27 -8.28
N ARG A 84 -1.41 -3.85 -9.33
CA ARG A 84 -2.76 -4.37 -9.60
C ARG A 84 -2.74 -5.88 -9.82
N SER A 85 -1.76 -6.38 -10.56
CA SER A 85 -1.72 -7.82 -10.84
C SER A 85 -1.52 -8.64 -9.58
N GLN A 86 -0.80 -8.11 -8.60
CA GLN A 86 -0.61 -8.81 -7.33
C GLN A 86 -1.89 -8.87 -6.51
N LEU A 87 -2.76 -7.87 -6.66
CA LEU A 87 -4.05 -7.88 -5.98
C LEU A 87 -5.00 -8.91 -6.57
N LEU A 88 -4.93 -9.12 -7.88
CA LEU A 88 -5.85 -10.04 -8.55
C LEU A 88 -5.48 -11.49 -8.30
N ILE A 89 -4.25 -11.77 -7.97
CA ILE A 89 -3.81 -13.14 -7.73
C ILE A 89 -4.27 -13.64 -6.37
N GLY A 90 -4.31 -12.75 -5.41
CA GLY A 90 -4.59 -13.12 -4.05
C GLY A 90 -5.96 -13.52 -3.75
#